data_313e5ad6467a252e9397cad099f1e765
#
_entry.id   313e5ad6467a252e9397cad099f1e765
#
_cell.length_a   1.000
_cell.length_b   1.000
_cell.length_c   1.000
_cell.angle_alpha   90.00
_cell.angle_beta   90.00
_cell.angle_gamma   90.00
#
_symmetry.space_group_name_H-M   'P 1'
#
loop_
_entity.id
_entity.type
_entity.pdbx_description
1 polymer ?
#
loop_
_entity_poly.entity_id
_entity_poly.type
_entity_poly.pdbx_seq_one_letter_code
_entity_poly.pdbx_strand_id
1 'polypeptide(L)'
;LNTVRIGTYQLENNVIVAPMAGITDRPFRQLCRRLGAGLAVSEMLSSNPLVWKTEKSMNRMDHSGESGIRAVQIAGADPELMAQAAQFNVTNGAQIIDINMGCPAKKVNKKLAGSALLQFPDLVEEIIDAVVSAVDVPVTLKIRTGWDQDNRNGVEIARIAERYGIASLAVHGRTRACMYKGEAEYATIRDIKRSVSIPVVANGDITSPEKAKQVLDYTGADAIMIGRAAQGRPWIFREIDHYLRTGEHLPVPPIEEVRGILMEHLVNLHAFYGEPMGARIARKHVSWYLQTHDSDGQFRRVFNALDNPQAQIETLEQYFKTLAAN
;
A
#
# COMPACT_ATOMS: atom_id res chain seq x y z
N LEU A 1 -3.26 -9.17 -20.67
CA LEU A 1 -3.48 -9.50 -19.25
C LEU A 1 -4.96 -9.39 -18.93
N ASN A 2 -5.54 -10.45 -18.39
CA ASN A 2 -6.90 -10.37 -17.85
C ASN A 2 -6.87 -9.57 -16.54
N THR A 3 -7.84 -8.68 -16.37
CA THR A 3 -7.96 -7.91 -15.13
C THR A 3 -8.34 -8.81 -13.96
N VAL A 4 -7.78 -8.51 -12.77
CA VAL A 4 -7.99 -9.30 -11.55
C VAL A 4 -9.40 -9.10 -11.02
N ARG A 5 -10.00 -10.19 -10.58
CA ARG A 5 -11.24 -10.19 -9.80
C ARG A 5 -10.95 -10.57 -8.35
N ILE A 6 -11.41 -9.77 -7.42
CA ILE A 6 -11.33 -10.05 -5.97
C ILE A 6 -12.75 -10.25 -5.46
N GLY A 7 -13.13 -11.49 -5.21
CA GLY A 7 -14.52 -11.82 -4.88
C GLY A 7 -15.47 -11.39 -6.01
N THR A 8 -16.40 -10.51 -5.69
CA THR A 8 -17.35 -9.93 -6.66
C THR A 8 -16.83 -8.69 -7.38
N TYR A 9 -15.67 -8.16 -6.98
CA TYR A 9 -15.11 -6.92 -7.52
C TYR A 9 -14.14 -7.19 -8.65
N GLN A 10 -14.43 -6.61 -9.81
CA GLN A 10 -13.52 -6.56 -10.96
C GLN A 10 -12.67 -5.29 -10.86
N LEU A 11 -11.34 -5.43 -10.80
CA LEU A 11 -10.45 -4.27 -10.80
C LEU A 11 -10.37 -3.64 -12.20
N GLU A 12 -10.14 -2.33 -12.26
CA GLU A 12 -9.96 -1.61 -13.51
C GLU A 12 -8.66 -2.00 -14.23
N ASN A 13 -7.63 -2.31 -13.44
CA ASN A 13 -6.34 -2.81 -13.93
C ASN A 13 -5.64 -3.63 -12.83
N ASN A 14 -4.45 -4.13 -13.14
CA ASN A 14 -3.70 -5.05 -12.27
C ASN A 14 -2.60 -4.35 -11.45
N VAL A 15 -2.72 -3.05 -11.22
CA VAL A 15 -1.70 -2.27 -10.48
C VAL A 15 -2.32 -1.71 -9.21
N ILE A 16 -1.81 -2.14 -8.06
CA ILE A 16 -2.40 -1.90 -6.74
C ILE A 16 -1.45 -1.07 -5.87
N VAL A 17 -1.99 -0.12 -5.10
CA VAL A 17 -1.23 0.63 -4.10
C VAL A 17 -1.08 -0.20 -2.84
N ALA A 18 0.16 -0.40 -2.39
CA ALA A 18 0.45 -1.13 -1.16
C ALA A 18 0.02 -0.32 0.09
N PRO A 19 -0.49 -0.99 1.13
CA PRO A 19 -0.69 -0.36 2.43
C PRO A 19 0.67 0.01 3.04
N MET A 20 0.86 1.28 3.35
CA MET A 20 2.10 1.82 3.93
C MET A 20 1.75 2.74 5.11
N ALA A 21 2.18 2.36 6.32
CA ALA A 21 1.91 3.14 7.53
C ALA A 21 2.46 4.57 7.41
N GLY A 22 1.61 5.55 7.70
CA GLY A 22 1.93 6.98 7.60
C GLY A 22 1.98 7.54 6.19
N ILE A 23 1.62 6.76 5.15
CA ILE A 23 1.72 7.17 3.75
C ILE A 23 0.41 6.95 3.01
N THR A 24 -0.19 5.77 3.11
CA THR A 24 -1.40 5.39 2.34
C THR A 24 -2.67 5.90 3.04
N ASP A 25 -2.69 7.19 3.36
CA ASP A 25 -3.85 7.92 3.84
C ASP A 25 -4.85 8.20 2.71
N ARG A 26 -6.00 8.76 3.07
CA ARG A 26 -7.03 9.08 2.07
C ARG A 26 -6.53 10.00 0.95
N PRO A 27 -5.82 11.11 1.22
CA PRO A 27 -5.29 11.95 0.15
C PRO A 27 -4.37 11.19 -0.82
N PHE A 28 -3.49 10.34 -0.30
CA PHE A 28 -2.57 9.55 -1.13
C PHE A 28 -3.30 8.48 -1.94
N ARG A 29 -4.26 7.76 -1.33
CA ARG A 29 -5.05 6.75 -2.05
C ARG A 29 -5.85 7.36 -3.20
N GLN A 30 -6.55 8.48 -2.95
CA GLN A 30 -7.31 9.19 -3.97
C GLN A 30 -6.42 9.65 -5.12
N LEU A 31 -5.25 10.20 -4.79
CA LEU A 31 -4.28 10.65 -5.79
C LEU A 31 -3.76 9.50 -6.65
N CYS A 32 -3.33 8.40 -6.04
CA CYS A 32 -2.84 7.23 -6.77
C CYS A 32 -3.93 6.61 -7.65
N ARG A 33 -5.16 6.53 -7.18
CA ARG A 33 -6.28 6.01 -7.96
C ARG A 33 -6.60 6.90 -9.16
N ARG A 34 -6.61 8.21 -8.98
CA ARG A 34 -6.80 9.16 -10.08
C ARG A 34 -5.68 9.05 -11.12
N LEU A 35 -4.47 8.71 -10.68
CA LEU A 35 -3.31 8.54 -11.56
C LEU A 35 -3.10 7.09 -12.03
N GLY A 36 -4.15 6.26 -11.98
CA GLY A 36 -4.20 4.99 -12.67
C GLY A 36 -4.10 3.73 -11.83
N ALA A 37 -4.06 3.83 -10.50
CA ALA A 37 -4.10 2.63 -9.65
C ALA A 37 -5.49 1.94 -9.74
N GLY A 38 -5.50 0.63 -9.91
CA GLY A 38 -6.73 -0.16 -9.97
C GLY A 38 -7.37 -0.41 -8.61
N LEU A 39 -6.58 -0.36 -7.54
CA LEU A 39 -7.02 -0.51 -6.15
C LEU A 39 -6.00 0.17 -5.24
N ALA A 40 -6.47 0.69 -4.11
CA ALA A 40 -5.61 1.19 -3.04
C ALA A 40 -6.06 0.61 -1.69
N VAL A 41 -5.12 0.06 -0.93
CA VAL A 41 -5.38 -0.51 0.39
C VAL A 41 -5.00 0.51 1.46
N SER A 42 -5.84 0.67 2.48
CA SER A 42 -5.61 1.61 3.57
C SER A 42 -4.39 1.24 4.41
N GLU A 43 -3.92 2.18 5.21
CA GLU A 43 -3.00 1.89 6.31
C GLU A 43 -3.62 0.87 7.27
N MET A 44 -2.77 0.04 7.93
CA MET A 44 -3.28 -0.95 8.87
C MET A 44 -3.96 -0.31 10.08
N LEU A 45 -5.11 -0.87 10.43
CA LEU A 45 -5.90 -0.53 11.61
C LEU A 45 -5.74 -1.62 12.67
N SER A 46 -5.53 -1.23 13.92
CA SER A 46 -5.43 -2.18 15.02
C SER A 46 -6.75 -2.90 15.26
N SER A 47 -6.69 -4.21 15.55
CA SER A 47 -7.85 -4.98 16.02
C SER A 47 -8.25 -4.64 17.46
N ASN A 48 -7.46 -3.86 18.19
CA ASN A 48 -7.77 -3.45 19.56
C ASN A 48 -8.84 -2.35 19.59
N PRO A 49 -10.06 -2.63 20.12
CA PRO A 49 -11.15 -1.66 20.15
C PRO A 49 -10.83 -0.38 20.95
N LEU A 50 -9.92 -0.46 21.92
CA LEU A 50 -9.56 0.68 22.77
C LEU A 50 -8.90 1.83 22.01
N VAL A 51 -8.34 1.56 20.81
CA VAL A 51 -7.68 2.59 20.00
C VAL A 51 -8.50 3.07 18.80
N TRP A 52 -9.69 2.51 18.55
CA TRP A 52 -10.48 2.86 17.37
C TRP A 52 -11.00 4.30 17.37
N LYS A 53 -11.19 4.89 18.54
CA LYS A 53 -11.67 6.29 18.68
C LYS A 53 -10.54 7.31 18.74
N THR A 54 -9.29 6.90 18.58
CA THR A 54 -8.17 7.86 18.50
C THR A 54 -8.23 8.60 17.17
N GLU A 55 -7.81 9.86 17.15
CA GLU A 55 -7.74 10.68 15.94
C GLU A 55 -7.00 9.95 14.80
N LYS A 56 -5.87 9.31 15.14
CA LYS A 56 -5.08 8.52 14.19
C LYS A 56 -5.87 7.38 13.57
N SER A 57 -6.63 6.63 14.36
CA SER A 57 -7.46 5.52 13.85
C SER A 57 -8.64 6.04 13.05
N MET A 58 -9.27 7.11 13.49
CA MET A 58 -10.38 7.74 12.77
C MET A 58 -9.92 8.25 11.40
N ASN A 59 -8.76 8.89 11.31
CA ASN A 59 -8.19 9.33 10.03
C ASN A 59 -7.91 8.15 9.10
N ARG A 60 -7.40 7.02 9.63
CA ARG A 60 -7.16 5.80 8.84
C ARG A 60 -8.44 5.15 8.33
N MET A 61 -9.53 5.26 9.06
CA MET A 61 -10.85 4.72 8.68
C MET A 61 -11.63 5.66 7.77
N ASP A 62 -11.18 6.90 7.58
CA ASP A 62 -11.89 7.89 6.78
C ASP A 62 -11.76 7.58 5.29
N HIS A 63 -12.88 7.21 4.68
CA HIS A 63 -13.06 6.97 3.25
C HIS A 63 -13.97 7.99 2.58
N SER A 64 -14.25 9.11 3.25
CA SER A 64 -15.15 10.17 2.74
C SER A 64 -14.69 10.68 1.38
N GLY A 65 -15.60 10.68 0.41
CA GLY A 65 -15.32 11.15 -0.94
C GLY A 65 -14.41 10.26 -1.79
N GLU A 66 -14.00 9.11 -1.26
CA GLU A 66 -13.18 8.14 -2.00
C GLU A 66 -14.02 7.44 -3.06
N SER A 67 -13.61 7.52 -4.31
CA SER A 67 -14.22 6.78 -5.42
C SER A 67 -13.63 5.38 -5.52
N GLY A 68 -14.43 4.43 -6.03
CA GLY A 68 -14.02 3.07 -6.23
C GLY A 68 -14.06 2.20 -4.98
N ILE A 69 -13.42 1.04 -5.04
CA ILE A 69 -13.47 0.02 -3.99
C ILE A 69 -12.67 0.44 -2.76
N ARG A 70 -13.28 0.33 -1.59
CA ARG A 70 -12.67 0.65 -0.29
C ARG A 70 -12.10 -0.62 0.33
N ALA A 71 -10.80 -0.80 0.21
CA ALA A 71 -10.07 -1.91 0.83
C ALA A 71 -9.40 -1.43 2.12
N VAL A 72 -9.75 -2.06 3.23
CA VAL A 72 -9.28 -1.69 4.57
C VAL A 72 -8.43 -2.79 5.14
N GLN A 73 -7.22 -2.47 5.59
CA GLN A 73 -6.32 -3.43 6.20
C GLN A 73 -6.43 -3.39 7.72
N ILE A 74 -6.54 -4.57 8.33
CA ILE A 74 -6.55 -4.78 9.78
C ILE A 74 -5.33 -5.58 10.23
N ALA A 75 -4.87 -5.35 11.45
CA ALA A 75 -3.73 -6.03 12.04
C ALA A 75 -4.00 -6.41 13.50
N GLY A 76 -3.61 -7.61 13.87
CA GLY A 76 -3.76 -8.15 15.20
C GLY A 76 -3.42 -9.63 15.24
N ALA A 77 -3.45 -10.24 16.42
CA ALA A 77 -3.10 -11.65 16.62
C ALA A 77 -4.20 -12.46 17.31
N ASP A 78 -5.26 -11.81 17.76
CA ASP A 78 -6.39 -12.47 18.41
C ASP A 78 -7.50 -12.71 17.39
N PRO A 79 -7.89 -13.98 17.12
CA PRO A 79 -8.91 -14.29 16.11
C PRO A 79 -10.26 -13.60 16.35
N GLU A 80 -10.74 -13.56 17.57
CA GLU A 80 -12.02 -12.94 17.91
C GLU A 80 -11.97 -11.41 17.73
N LEU A 81 -10.90 -10.75 18.20
CA LEU A 81 -10.72 -9.31 18.02
C LEU A 81 -10.54 -8.95 16.54
N MET A 82 -9.87 -9.78 15.77
CA MET A 82 -9.75 -9.60 14.32
C MET A 82 -11.09 -9.70 13.62
N ALA A 83 -11.94 -10.67 13.99
CA ALA A 83 -13.29 -10.78 13.48
C ALA A 83 -14.14 -9.54 13.81
N GLN A 84 -14.06 -9.05 15.04
CA GLN A 84 -14.75 -7.82 15.47
C GLN A 84 -14.26 -6.58 14.70
N ALA A 85 -12.95 -6.47 14.48
CA ALA A 85 -12.37 -5.37 13.69
C ALA A 85 -12.85 -5.40 12.24
N ALA A 86 -12.93 -6.58 11.64
CA ALA A 86 -13.48 -6.76 10.30
C ALA A 86 -14.94 -6.30 10.22
N GLN A 87 -15.78 -6.74 11.13
CA GLN A 87 -17.20 -6.35 11.21
C GLN A 87 -17.35 -4.83 11.41
N PHE A 88 -16.57 -4.26 12.31
CA PHE A 88 -16.57 -2.82 12.58
C PHE A 88 -16.23 -2.01 11.33
N ASN A 89 -15.20 -2.41 10.59
CA ASN A 89 -14.79 -1.71 9.37
C ASN A 89 -15.77 -1.91 8.22
N VAL A 90 -16.41 -3.06 8.10
CA VAL A 90 -17.49 -3.28 7.12
C VAL A 90 -18.69 -2.38 7.43
N THR A 91 -19.09 -2.26 8.69
CA THR A 91 -20.15 -1.34 9.12
C THR A 91 -19.80 0.12 8.78
N ASN A 92 -18.53 0.48 8.79
CA ASN A 92 -18.03 1.80 8.42
C ASN A 92 -17.71 1.96 6.92
N GLY A 93 -18.12 1.02 6.08
CA GLY A 93 -18.07 1.15 4.62
C GLY A 93 -16.95 0.42 3.92
N ALA A 94 -16.17 -0.43 4.59
CA ALA A 94 -15.19 -1.29 3.93
C ALA A 94 -15.88 -2.28 2.99
N GLN A 95 -15.38 -2.43 1.79
CA GLN A 95 -15.88 -3.34 0.76
C GLN A 95 -14.96 -4.57 0.57
N ILE A 96 -13.71 -4.43 0.99
CA ILE A 96 -12.73 -5.51 1.11
C ILE A 96 -12.03 -5.35 2.46
N ILE A 97 -11.86 -6.47 3.17
CA ILE A 97 -11.01 -6.52 4.37
C ILE A 97 -9.71 -7.23 4.02
N ASP A 98 -8.60 -6.53 4.20
CA ASP A 98 -7.26 -7.10 4.04
C ASP A 98 -6.64 -7.41 5.41
N ILE A 99 -6.03 -8.57 5.55
CA ILE A 99 -5.36 -8.99 6.80
C ILE A 99 -3.86 -8.78 6.65
N ASN A 100 -3.26 -8.00 7.56
CA ASN A 100 -1.81 -7.80 7.59
C ASN A 100 -1.11 -8.95 8.30
N MET A 101 -0.29 -9.71 7.57
CA MET A 101 0.66 -10.70 8.09
C MET A 101 2.06 -10.48 7.51
N GLY A 102 2.39 -9.23 7.17
CA GLY A 102 3.67 -8.87 6.54
C GLY A 102 4.45 -7.79 7.26
N CYS A 103 3.86 -7.00 8.14
CA CYS A 103 4.55 -5.91 8.81
C CYS A 103 5.72 -6.42 9.68
N PRO A 104 6.97 -5.96 9.41
CA PRO A 104 8.14 -6.43 10.14
C PRO A 104 8.49 -5.57 11.36
N ALA A 105 7.69 -4.53 11.65
CA ALA A 105 7.98 -3.58 12.71
C ALA A 105 8.02 -4.27 14.08
N LYS A 106 9.06 -3.99 14.85
CA LYS A 106 9.26 -4.58 16.20
C LYS A 106 8.04 -4.39 17.10
N LYS A 107 7.44 -3.20 17.10
CA LYS A 107 6.26 -2.88 17.91
C LYS A 107 5.06 -3.78 17.56
N VAL A 108 4.88 -4.10 16.29
CA VAL A 108 3.80 -4.97 15.80
C VAL A 108 4.13 -6.43 16.14
N ASN A 109 5.35 -6.87 15.87
CA ASN A 109 5.78 -8.25 16.08
C ASN A 109 5.84 -8.64 17.57
N LYS A 110 6.11 -7.70 18.49
CA LYS A 110 6.03 -7.95 19.94
C LYS A 110 4.62 -8.36 20.40
N LYS A 111 3.59 -8.00 19.66
CA LYS A 111 2.19 -8.40 19.91
C LYS A 111 1.79 -9.64 19.11
N LEU A 112 2.75 -10.37 18.55
CA LEU A 112 2.56 -11.50 17.64
C LEU A 112 1.77 -11.16 16.36
N ALA A 113 1.56 -9.88 16.05
CA ALA A 113 0.88 -9.43 14.84
C ALA A 113 1.85 -9.23 13.67
N GLY A 114 1.31 -8.97 12.49
CA GLY A 114 2.11 -8.76 11.28
C GLY A 114 2.86 -10.03 10.86
N SER A 115 4.11 -9.89 10.44
CA SER A 115 4.93 -11.02 9.97
C SER A 115 5.33 -12.02 11.06
N ALA A 116 5.17 -11.68 12.34
CA ALA A 116 5.38 -12.62 13.45
C ALA A 116 4.40 -13.81 13.38
N LEU A 117 3.20 -13.60 12.81
CA LEU A 117 2.20 -14.66 12.63
C LEU A 117 2.67 -15.80 11.72
N LEU A 118 3.61 -15.54 10.80
CA LEU A 118 4.12 -16.56 9.88
C LEU A 118 4.84 -17.70 10.59
N GLN A 119 5.26 -17.49 11.85
CA GLN A 119 5.84 -18.52 12.70
C GLN A 119 4.80 -19.49 13.28
N PHE A 120 3.51 -19.15 13.21
CA PHE A 120 2.41 -19.86 13.86
C PHE A 120 1.28 -20.16 12.86
N PRO A 121 1.46 -21.14 11.95
CA PRO A 121 0.48 -21.46 10.93
C PRO A 121 -0.90 -21.82 11.49
N ASP A 122 -0.98 -22.47 12.64
CA ASP A 122 -2.26 -22.79 13.30
C ASP A 122 -3.03 -21.52 13.71
N LEU A 123 -2.32 -20.52 14.21
CA LEU A 123 -2.92 -19.21 14.56
C LEU A 123 -3.33 -18.45 13.29
N VAL A 124 -2.56 -18.53 12.23
CA VAL A 124 -2.92 -17.96 10.92
C VAL A 124 -4.26 -18.55 10.44
N GLU A 125 -4.41 -19.86 10.51
CA GLU A 125 -5.64 -20.57 10.17
C GLU A 125 -6.83 -20.08 11.00
N GLU A 126 -6.68 -19.99 12.33
CA GLU A 126 -7.72 -19.51 13.23
C GLU A 126 -8.14 -18.06 12.92
N ILE A 127 -7.17 -17.17 12.67
CA ILE A 127 -7.46 -15.78 12.33
C ILE A 127 -8.21 -15.67 11.01
N ILE A 128 -7.73 -16.35 9.97
CA ILE A 128 -8.37 -16.29 8.65
C ILE A 128 -9.79 -16.83 8.73
N ASP A 129 -10.00 -17.97 9.36
CA ASP A 129 -11.33 -18.57 9.52
C ASP A 129 -12.28 -17.63 10.27
N ALA A 130 -11.82 -17.04 11.37
CA ALA A 130 -12.62 -16.12 12.15
C ALA A 130 -13.03 -14.88 11.35
N VAL A 131 -12.11 -14.28 10.60
CA VAL A 131 -12.38 -13.06 9.81
C VAL A 131 -13.28 -13.36 8.62
N VAL A 132 -12.99 -14.42 7.85
CA VAL A 132 -13.79 -14.79 6.67
C VAL A 132 -15.22 -15.16 7.09
N SER A 133 -15.38 -15.83 8.21
CA SER A 133 -16.71 -16.22 8.73
C SER A 133 -17.50 -15.03 9.30
N ALA A 134 -16.85 -13.94 9.65
CA ALA A 134 -17.47 -12.80 10.34
C ALA A 134 -18.07 -11.76 9.40
N VAL A 135 -17.70 -11.75 8.12
CA VAL A 135 -18.10 -10.70 7.14
C VAL A 135 -18.57 -11.32 5.83
N ASP A 136 -19.41 -10.57 5.11
CA ASP A 136 -19.91 -10.98 3.79
C ASP A 136 -19.09 -10.40 2.64
N VAL A 137 -18.15 -9.49 2.93
CA VAL A 137 -17.25 -8.91 1.94
C VAL A 137 -16.06 -9.83 1.67
N PRO A 138 -15.40 -9.71 0.52
CA PRO A 138 -14.15 -10.43 0.27
C PRO A 138 -13.08 -10.12 1.32
N VAL A 139 -12.38 -11.14 1.76
CA VAL A 139 -11.22 -11.03 2.66
C VAL A 139 -9.96 -11.37 1.87
N THR A 140 -8.98 -10.50 1.94
CA THR A 140 -7.67 -10.68 1.32
C THR A 140 -6.58 -10.79 2.38
N LEU A 141 -5.41 -11.27 2.00
CA LEU A 141 -4.29 -11.48 2.91
C LEU A 141 -3.01 -10.88 2.30
N LYS A 142 -2.21 -10.23 3.11
CA LYS A 142 -0.88 -9.74 2.72
C LYS A 142 0.19 -10.33 3.61
N ILE A 143 1.14 -11.03 3.00
CA ILE A 143 2.23 -11.75 3.69
C ILE A 143 3.60 -11.33 3.19
N ARG A 144 4.63 -11.76 3.89
CA ARG A 144 6.00 -11.92 3.42
C ARG A 144 6.28 -13.40 3.13
N THR A 145 7.47 -13.70 2.60
CA THR A 145 7.86 -15.07 2.22
C THR A 145 8.09 -16.00 3.40
N GLY A 146 8.29 -15.45 4.60
CA GLY A 146 8.50 -16.19 5.85
C GLY A 146 9.10 -15.30 6.93
N TRP A 147 9.41 -15.92 8.08
CA TRP A 147 10.03 -15.23 9.21
C TRP A 147 11.49 -14.87 8.94
N ASP A 148 12.26 -15.81 8.41
CA ASP A 148 13.65 -15.65 7.99
C ASP A 148 13.97 -16.56 6.81
N GLN A 149 15.22 -16.55 6.36
CA GLN A 149 15.65 -17.32 5.18
C GLN A 149 15.52 -18.84 5.35
N ASP A 150 15.63 -19.34 6.57
CA ASP A 150 15.51 -20.78 6.86
C ASP A 150 14.05 -21.20 7.08
N ASN A 151 13.13 -20.24 7.25
CA ASN A 151 11.72 -20.42 7.55
C ASN A 151 10.84 -19.68 6.55
N ARG A 152 11.02 -19.96 5.25
CA ARG A 152 10.21 -19.44 4.15
C ARG A 152 9.02 -20.35 3.90
N ASN A 153 7.97 -20.18 4.69
CA ASN A 153 6.76 -20.99 4.62
C ASN A 153 5.59 -20.33 3.85
N GLY A 154 5.90 -19.40 2.97
CA GLY A 154 4.87 -18.67 2.20
C GLY A 154 3.91 -19.57 1.43
N VAL A 155 4.38 -20.68 0.86
CA VAL A 155 3.53 -21.66 0.16
C VAL A 155 2.55 -22.32 1.12
N GLU A 156 2.97 -22.73 2.31
CA GLU A 156 2.12 -23.30 3.35
C GLU A 156 1.01 -22.29 3.75
N ILE A 157 1.40 -21.05 4.03
CA ILE A 157 0.46 -19.98 4.40
C ILE A 157 -0.53 -19.72 3.25
N ALA A 158 -0.07 -19.72 2.00
CA ALA A 158 -0.94 -19.52 0.84
C ALA A 158 -1.99 -20.63 0.71
N ARG A 159 -1.63 -21.88 0.96
CA ARG A 159 -2.57 -23.01 0.94
C ARG A 159 -3.59 -22.92 2.06
N ILE A 160 -3.19 -22.46 3.25
CA ILE A 160 -4.10 -22.18 4.35
C ILE A 160 -5.08 -21.07 3.94
N ALA A 161 -4.56 -19.99 3.36
CA ALA A 161 -5.38 -18.86 2.90
C ALA A 161 -6.46 -19.31 1.91
N GLU A 162 -6.11 -20.07 0.90
CA GLU A 162 -7.07 -20.61 -0.07
C GLU A 162 -8.10 -21.51 0.58
N ARG A 163 -7.66 -22.42 1.45
CA ARG A 163 -8.55 -23.39 2.13
C ARG A 163 -9.63 -22.70 2.96
N TYR A 164 -9.30 -21.59 3.61
CA TYR A 164 -10.21 -20.87 4.50
C TYR A 164 -10.91 -19.68 3.85
N GLY A 165 -10.84 -19.54 2.53
CA GLY A 165 -11.68 -18.62 1.77
C GLY A 165 -11.12 -17.24 1.51
N ILE A 166 -9.81 -17.05 1.59
CA ILE A 166 -9.17 -15.81 1.16
C ILE A 166 -9.39 -15.60 -0.34
N ALA A 167 -9.81 -14.40 -0.72
CA ALA A 167 -10.17 -14.06 -2.09
C ALA A 167 -8.97 -13.63 -2.95
N SER A 168 -7.88 -13.18 -2.34
CA SER A 168 -6.64 -12.78 -3.02
C SER A 168 -5.49 -12.70 -2.02
N LEU A 169 -4.29 -13.04 -2.46
CA LEU A 169 -3.08 -13.05 -1.64
C LEU A 169 -2.01 -12.14 -2.24
N ALA A 170 -1.57 -11.12 -1.49
CA ALA A 170 -0.42 -10.30 -1.85
C ALA A 170 0.82 -10.76 -1.09
N VAL A 171 1.93 -10.91 -1.80
CA VAL A 171 3.18 -11.45 -1.27
C VAL A 171 4.33 -10.48 -1.52
N HIS A 172 4.91 -9.96 -0.44
CA HIS A 172 6.17 -9.21 -0.53
C HIS A 172 7.35 -10.18 -0.56
N GLY A 173 8.17 -10.08 -1.59
CA GLY A 173 9.31 -10.98 -1.87
C GLY A 173 10.49 -10.83 -0.90
N ARG A 174 10.23 -10.58 0.36
CA ARG A 174 11.21 -10.54 1.46
C ARG A 174 10.71 -11.32 2.66
N THR A 175 11.65 -11.87 3.45
CA THR A 175 11.31 -12.38 4.78
C THR A 175 11.19 -11.22 5.79
N ARG A 176 10.62 -11.49 6.95
CA ARG A 176 10.59 -10.51 8.06
C ARG A 176 12.00 -10.08 8.46
N ALA A 177 12.93 -11.00 8.56
CA ALA A 177 14.32 -10.73 8.97
C ALA A 177 15.03 -9.76 8.04
N CYS A 178 14.72 -9.79 6.75
CA CYS A 178 15.30 -8.86 5.77
C CYS A 178 14.85 -7.41 5.99
N MET A 179 13.71 -7.18 6.62
CA MET A 179 13.09 -5.86 6.72
C MET A 179 12.89 -5.26 5.32
N TYR A 180 13.70 -4.24 4.98
CA TYR A 180 13.76 -3.63 3.64
C TYR A 180 15.17 -3.71 3.03
N LYS A 181 16.06 -4.51 3.63
CA LYS A 181 17.42 -4.69 3.15
C LYS A 181 17.47 -5.69 2.00
N GLY A 182 18.54 -5.59 1.21
CA GLY A 182 18.76 -6.47 0.07
C GLY A 182 17.71 -6.26 -1.03
N GLU A 183 17.58 -7.25 -1.87
CA GLU A 183 16.64 -7.28 -2.98
C GLU A 183 15.46 -8.21 -2.67
N ALA A 184 14.27 -7.86 -3.18
CA ALA A 184 13.14 -8.78 -3.17
C ALA A 184 13.43 -9.96 -4.09
N GLU A 185 13.05 -11.17 -3.67
CA GLU A 185 13.11 -12.37 -4.50
C GLU A 185 11.69 -12.76 -4.95
N TYR A 186 11.60 -13.30 -6.14
CA TYR A 186 10.29 -13.60 -6.76
C TYR A 186 10.06 -15.10 -6.95
N ALA A 187 11.04 -15.95 -6.64
CA ALA A 187 10.90 -17.40 -6.75
C ALA A 187 9.83 -17.96 -5.82
N THR A 188 9.77 -17.48 -4.57
CA THR A 188 8.72 -17.88 -3.62
C THR A 188 7.33 -17.42 -4.09
N ILE A 189 7.22 -16.22 -4.66
CA ILE A 189 5.95 -15.73 -5.22
C ILE A 189 5.49 -16.63 -6.37
N ARG A 190 6.40 -17.02 -7.26
CA ARG A 190 6.13 -17.98 -8.33
C ARG A 190 5.64 -19.32 -7.79
N ASP A 191 6.30 -19.85 -6.76
CA ASP A 191 5.93 -21.13 -6.16
C ASP A 191 4.55 -21.05 -5.48
N ILE A 192 4.25 -19.92 -4.84
CA ILE A 192 2.92 -19.64 -4.30
C ILE A 192 1.88 -19.65 -5.43
N LYS A 193 2.12 -18.91 -6.52
CA LYS A 193 1.18 -18.85 -7.64
C LYS A 193 0.90 -20.23 -8.24
N ARG A 194 1.89 -21.08 -8.31
CA ARG A 194 1.74 -22.46 -8.79
C ARG A 194 0.98 -23.36 -7.83
N SER A 195 0.88 -22.98 -6.56
CA SER A 195 0.32 -23.80 -5.48
C SER A 195 -1.14 -23.50 -5.18
N VAL A 196 -1.68 -22.37 -5.63
CA VAL A 196 -3.05 -21.91 -5.33
C VAL A 196 -3.77 -21.46 -6.60
N SER A 197 -5.11 -21.46 -6.52
CA SER A 197 -5.97 -21.01 -7.62
C SER A 197 -6.49 -19.57 -7.42
N ILE A 198 -6.40 -19.03 -6.22
CA ILE A 198 -6.78 -17.64 -5.94
C ILE A 198 -5.81 -16.66 -6.60
N PRO A 199 -6.24 -15.43 -6.90
CA PRO A 199 -5.36 -14.40 -7.42
C PRO A 199 -4.18 -14.13 -6.48
N VAL A 200 -2.99 -14.02 -7.06
CA VAL A 200 -1.74 -13.70 -6.35
C VAL A 200 -1.21 -12.35 -6.85
N VAL A 201 -0.88 -11.48 -5.92
CA VAL A 201 -0.35 -10.14 -6.18
C VAL A 201 1.12 -10.11 -5.78
N ALA A 202 2.00 -9.81 -6.71
CA ALA A 202 3.44 -9.69 -6.45
C ALA A 202 3.81 -8.30 -5.95
N ASN A 203 4.60 -8.25 -4.89
CA ASN A 203 5.04 -7.00 -4.27
C ASN A 203 6.54 -7.07 -3.92
N GLY A 204 7.20 -5.94 -4.01
CA GLY A 204 8.60 -5.75 -3.62
C GLY A 204 9.50 -5.29 -4.78
N ASP A 205 10.16 -4.16 -4.60
CA ASP A 205 11.15 -3.57 -5.51
C ASP A 205 10.67 -3.37 -6.96
N ILE A 206 9.38 -3.20 -7.16
CA ILE A 206 8.81 -2.91 -8.48
C ILE A 206 8.84 -1.39 -8.66
N THR A 207 9.82 -0.91 -9.42
CA THR A 207 10.19 0.50 -9.52
C THR A 207 10.02 1.10 -10.92
N SER A 208 9.67 0.27 -11.90
CA SER A 208 9.52 0.68 -13.30
C SER A 208 8.52 -0.18 -14.05
N PRO A 209 7.99 0.28 -15.19
CA PRO A 209 7.13 -0.52 -16.04
C PRO A 209 7.79 -1.83 -16.52
N GLU A 210 9.08 -1.79 -16.87
CA GLU A 210 9.84 -2.98 -17.29
C GLU A 210 9.95 -3.99 -16.16
N LYS A 211 10.23 -3.50 -14.95
CA LYS A 211 10.32 -4.37 -13.76
C LYS A 211 8.97 -5.02 -13.46
N ALA A 212 7.88 -4.28 -13.59
CA ALA A 212 6.53 -4.79 -13.42
C ALA A 212 6.25 -5.95 -14.38
N LYS A 213 6.55 -5.77 -15.67
CA LYS A 213 6.38 -6.83 -16.67
C LYS A 213 7.26 -8.03 -16.38
N GLN A 214 8.53 -7.81 -16.06
CA GLN A 214 9.48 -8.88 -15.73
C GLN A 214 9.00 -9.72 -14.54
N VAL A 215 8.50 -9.08 -13.49
CA VAL A 215 7.98 -9.77 -12.31
C VAL A 215 6.72 -10.58 -12.64
N LEU A 216 5.78 -10.01 -13.39
CA LEU A 216 4.59 -10.74 -13.85
C LEU A 216 4.93 -11.94 -14.72
N ASP A 217 5.83 -11.77 -15.67
CA ASP A 217 6.25 -12.86 -16.58
C ASP A 217 6.95 -13.99 -15.80
N TYR A 218 7.81 -13.64 -14.86
CA TYR A 218 8.55 -14.62 -14.06
C TYR A 218 7.68 -15.35 -13.04
N THR A 219 6.82 -14.64 -12.33
CA THR A 219 6.02 -15.22 -11.24
C THR A 219 4.72 -15.86 -11.73
N GLY A 220 4.17 -15.41 -12.83
CA GLY A 220 2.81 -15.74 -13.25
C GLY A 220 1.74 -15.09 -12.37
N ALA A 221 2.09 -14.13 -11.51
CA ALA A 221 1.14 -13.41 -10.66
C ALA A 221 0.07 -12.72 -11.50
N ASP A 222 -1.08 -12.50 -10.88
CA ASP A 222 -2.25 -11.91 -11.55
C ASP A 222 -2.23 -10.37 -11.50
N ALA A 223 -1.54 -9.82 -10.53
CA ALA A 223 -1.41 -8.38 -10.35
C ALA A 223 -0.07 -8.05 -9.66
N ILE A 224 0.24 -6.76 -9.62
CA ILE A 224 1.40 -6.23 -8.90
C ILE A 224 0.96 -5.16 -7.91
N MET A 225 1.73 -5.02 -6.84
CA MET A 225 1.50 -4.03 -5.80
C MET A 225 2.73 -3.14 -5.65
N ILE A 226 2.52 -1.84 -5.67
CA ILE A 226 3.56 -0.82 -5.65
C ILE A 226 3.53 -0.10 -4.30
N GLY A 227 4.67 -0.09 -3.62
CA GLY A 227 4.86 0.63 -2.36
C GLY A 227 5.73 1.86 -2.53
N ARG A 228 6.97 1.77 -2.11
CA ARG A 228 7.91 2.90 -2.03
C ARG A 228 8.11 3.63 -3.35
N ALA A 229 8.05 2.95 -4.48
CA ALA A 229 8.21 3.57 -5.79
C ALA A 229 7.11 4.59 -6.15
N ALA A 230 5.97 4.54 -5.47
CA ALA A 230 4.89 5.52 -5.63
C ALA A 230 5.13 6.82 -4.86
N GLN A 231 6.05 6.82 -3.90
CA GLN A 231 6.39 7.99 -3.10
C GLN A 231 7.10 9.03 -3.97
N GLY A 232 6.49 10.20 -4.12
CA GLY A 232 7.00 11.25 -5.00
C GLY A 232 6.83 10.98 -6.50
N ARG A 233 6.18 9.85 -6.85
CA ARG A 233 5.89 9.44 -8.23
C ARG A 233 4.54 8.72 -8.32
N PRO A 234 3.44 9.33 -7.88
CA PRO A 234 2.14 8.65 -7.87
C PRO A 234 1.62 8.32 -9.28
N TRP A 235 2.14 8.95 -10.33
CA TRP A 235 1.86 8.62 -11.72
C TRP A 235 2.48 7.31 -12.21
N ILE A 236 3.29 6.63 -11.38
CA ILE A 236 3.87 5.32 -11.74
C ILE A 236 2.78 4.30 -12.08
N PHE A 237 1.60 4.39 -11.48
CA PHE A 237 0.49 3.47 -11.74
C PHE A 237 0.00 3.57 -13.19
N ARG A 238 -0.21 4.76 -13.72
CA ARG A 238 -0.60 4.95 -15.13
C ARG A 238 0.52 4.54 -16.10
N GLU A 239 1.77 4.78 -15.73
CA GLU A 239 2.91 4.37 -16.55
C GLU A 239 2.99 2.85 -16.66
N ILE A 240 2.85 2.14 -15.57
CA ILE A 240 2.87 0.68 -15.54
C ILE A 240 1.66 0.10 -16.30
N ASP A 241 0.47 0.58 -16.01
CA ASP A 241 -0.76 0.10 -16.69
C ASP A 241 -0.66 0.27 -18.20
N HIS A 242 -0.23 1.44 -18.67
CA HIS A 242 -0.05 1.70 -20.10
C HIS A 242 0.98 0.75 -20.73
N TYR A 243 2.14 0.59 -20.07
CA TYR A 243 3.20 -0.29 -20.58
C TYR A 243 2.76 -1.76 -20.62
N LEU A 244 2.07 -2.24 -19.60
CA LEU A 244 1.56 -3.62 -19.59
C LEU A 244 0.54 -3.88 -20.69
N ARG A 245 -0.25 -2.87 -21.08
CA ARG A 245 -1.25 -2.98 -22.16
C ARG A 245 -0.67 -2.82 -23.55
N THR A 246 0.31 -1.96 -23.73
CA THR A 246 0.78 -1.54 -25.07
C THR A 246 2.22 -1.94 -25.39
N GLY A 247 3.05 -2.20 -24.37
CA GLY A 247 4.50 -2.37 -24.53
C GLY A 247 5.27 -1.06 -24.71
N GLU A 248 4.58 0.07 -24.66
CA GLU A 248 5.17 1.40 -24.88
C GLU A 248 5.17 2.23 -23.60
N HIS A 249 6.18 3.10 -23.47
CA HIS A 249 6.26 4.04 -22.36
C HIS A 249 5.40 5.27 -22.60
N LEU A 250 4.76 5.75 -21.53
CA LEU A 250 4.25 7.11 -21.50
C LEU A 250 5.43 8.11 -21.40
N PRO A 251 5.28 9.32 -21.96
CA PRO A 251 6.28 10.36 -21.78
C PRO A 251 6.43 10.73 -20.29
N VAL A 252 7.62 11.15 -19.92
CA VAL A 252 7.89 11.69 -18.57
C VAL A 252 7.00 12.91 -18.35
N PRO A 253 6.32 13.04 -17.21
CA PRO A 253 5.48 14.20 -16.93
C PRO A 253 6.32 15.49 -17.00
N PRO A 254 5.86 16.52 -17.73
CA PRO A 254 6.51 17.81 -17.71
C PRO A 254 6.44 18.45 -16.32
N ILE A 255 7.37 19.34 -16.02
CA ILE A 255 7.50 19.95 -14.68
C ILE A 255 6.21 20.64 -14.21
N GLU A 256 5.44 21.22 -15.13
CA GLU A 256 4.15 21.84 -14.81
C GLU A 256 3.08 20.83 -14.37
N GLU A 257 3.09 19.63 -14.93
CA GLU A 257 2.20 18.55 -14.48
C GLU A 257 2.61 18.08 -13.09
N VAL A 258 3.91 17.88 -12.86
CA VAL A 258 4.44 17.50 -11.53
C VAL A 258 4.06 18.56 -10.49
N ARG A 259 4.19 19.84 -10.84
CA ARG A 259 3.75 20.95 -9.99
C ARG A 259 2.28 20.83 -9.62
N GLY A 260 1.41 20.64 -10.61
CA GLY A 260 -0.02 20.50 -10.40
C GLY A 260 -0.39 19.34 -9.45
N ILE A 261 0.22 18.18 -9.67
CA ILE A 261 0.03 16.98 -8.84
C ILE A 261 0.51 17.24 -7.41
N LEU A 262 1.71 17.77 -7.24
CA LEU A 262 2.29 18.01 -5.91
C LEU A 262 1.51 19.08 -5.14
N MET A 263 1.13 20.18 -5.79
CA MET A 263 0.34 21.24 -5.15
C MET A 263 -1.01 20.73 -4.67
N GLU A 264 -1.70 19.96 -5.47
CA GLU A 264 -2.97 19.35 -5.07
C GLU A 264 -2.79 18.38 -3.89
N HIS A 265 -1.75 17.54 -3.94
CA HIS A 265 -1.45 16.62 -2.85
C HIS A 265 -1.15 17.38 -1.56
N LEU A 266 -0.34 18.44 -1.63
CA LEU A 266 -0.01 19.30 -0.49
C LEU A 266 -1.26 19.93 0.14
N VAL A 267 -2.12 20.54 -0.67
CA VAL A 267 -3.36 21.17 -0.20
C VAL A 267 -4.28 20.14 0.45
N ASN A 268 -4.41 18.96 -0.15
CA ASN A 268 -5.24 17.89 0.40
C ASN A 268 -4.70 17.32 1.71
N LEU A 269 -3.38 17.24 1.87
CA LEU A 269 -2.76 16.84 3.15
C LEU A 269 -3.00 17.88 4.24
N HIS A 270 -2.88 19.18 3.91
CA HIS A 270 -3.18 20.26 4.85
C HIS A 270 -4.65 20.21 5.31
N ALA A 271 -5.58 20.02 4.38
CA ALA A 271 -6.99 19.93 4.68
C ALA A 271 -7.35 18.69 5.51
N PHE A 272 -6.74 17.56 5.21
CA PHE A 272 -7.03 16.28 5.87
C PHE A 272 -6.54 16.22 7.32
N TYR A 273 -5.31 16.67 7.55
CA TYR A 273 -4.69 16.59 8.88
C TYR A 273 -4.83 17.86 9.71
N GLY A 274 -5.12 19.00 9.09
CA GLY A 274 -5.15 20.28 9.79
C GLY A 274 -3.77 20.78 10.22
N GLU A 275 -3.72 21.89 10.93
CA GLU A 275 -2.50 22.48 11.46
C GLU A 275 -2.19 21.93 12.87
N PRO A 276 -0.91 21.68 13.21
CA PRO A 276 0.31 21.74 12.38
C PRO A 276 0.63 20.43 11.67
N MET A 277 -0.19 19.38 11.88
CA MET A 277 0.11 18.01 11.46
C MET A 277 0.24 17.91 9.92
N GLY A 278 -0.65 18.56 9.17
CA GLY A 278 -0.61 18.56 7.71
C GLY A 278 0.71 19.09 7.15
N ALA A 279 1.22 20.17 7.71
CA ALA A 279 2.52 20.74 7.32
C ALA A 279 3.68 19.77 7.61
N ARG A 280 3.64 19.07 8.73
CA ARG A 280 4.66 18.08 9.09
C ARG A 280 4.66 16.86 8.18
N ILE A 281 3.49 16.33 7.88
CA ILE A 281 3.34 15.17 6.99
C ILE A 281 3.75 15.52 5.57
N ALA A 282 3.41 16.71 5.09
CA ALA A 282 3.74 17.16 3.75
C ALA A 282 5.25 17.18 3.46
N ARG A 283 6.09 17.43 4.45
CA ARG A 283 7.55 17.54 4.29
C ARG A 283 8.18 16.35 3.61
N LYS A 284 7.85 15.14 4.02
CA LYS A 284 8.40 13.91 3.43
C LYS A 284 7.95 13.73 1.97
N HIS A 285 6.69 14.03 1.67
CA HIS A 285 6.17 13.92 0.31
C HIS A 285 6.85 14.91 -0.63
N VAL A 286 6.93 16.17 -0.24
CA VAL A 286 7.62 17.20 -1.04
C VAL A 286 9.08 16.81 -1.29
N SER A 287 9.78 16.29 -0.28
CA SER A 287 11.14 15.78 -0.44
C SER A 287 11.24 14.67 -1.47
N TRP A 288 10.30 13.73 -1.48
CA TRP A 288 10.28 12.64 -2.47
C TRP A 288 10.00 13.14 -3.89
N TYR A 289 9.01 14.03 -4.09
CA TYR A 289 8.71 14.60 -5.41
C TYR A 289 9.89 15.36 -6.01
N LEU A 290 10.65 16.05 -5.19
CA LEU A 290 11.72 16.94 -5.65
C LEU A 290 13.12 16.32 -5.55
N GLN A 291 13.22 15.05 -5.22
CA GLN A 291 14.51 14.37 -5.00
C GLN A 291 15.49 14.50 -6.17
N THR A 292 14.99 14.50 -7.39
CA THR A 292 15.83 14.65 -8.59
C THR A 292 16.15 16.11 -8.94
N HIS A 293 15.36 17.07 -8.43
CA HIS A 293 15.52 18.50 -8.73
C HIS A 293 16.30 19.23 -7.63
N ASP A 294 16.24 18.76 -6.39
CA ASP A 294 16.92 19.33 -5.21
C ASP A 294 18.08 18.44 -4.78
N SER A 295 19.05 18.25 -5.68
CA SER A 295 20.16 17.29 -5.49
C SER A 295 21.06 17.64 -4.31
N ASP A 296 21.21 18.93 -3.97
CA ASP A 296 22.00 19.41 -2.84
C ASP A 296 21.18 19.51 -1.53
N GLY A 297 19.88 19.28 -1.61
CA GLY A 297 18.96 19.34 -0.49
C GLY A 297 18.74 20.74 0.09
N GLN A 298 19.08 21.78 -0.65
CA GLN A 298 18.96 23.16 -0.18
C GLN A 298 17.49 23.55 -0.02
N PHE A 299 16.67 23.29 -1.03
CA PHE A 299 15.23 23.54 -0.96
C PHE A 299 14.57 22.77 0.17
N ARG A 300 14.91 21.48 0.32
CA ARG A 300 14.38 20.62 1.39
C ARG A 300 14.65 21.20 2.78
N ARG A 301 15.85 21.74 3.03
CA ARG A 301 16.17 22.38 4.32
C ARG A 301 15.27 23.57 4.61
N VAL A 302 15.07 24.43 3.60
CA VAL A 302 14.18 25.60 3.71
C VAL A 302 12.74 25.15 3.94
N PHE A 303 12.23 24.23 3.12
CA PHE A 303 10.85 23.78 3.18
C PHE A 303 10.53 23.06 4.52
N ASN A 304 11.44 22.24 5.01
CA ASN A 304 11.23 21.48 6.26
C ASN A 304 11.24 22.37 7.52
N ALA A 305 11.70 23.60 7.42
CA ALA A 305 11.62 24.59 8.50
C ALA A 305 10.25 25.29 8.59
N LEU A 306 9.39 25.10 7.57
CA LEU A 306 8.07 25.76 7.52
C LEU A 306 7.03 24.93 8.30
N ASP A 307 6.34 25.57 9.23
CA ASP A 307 5.26 24.97 10.02
C ASP A 307 3.87 25.41 9.58
N ASN A 308 3.80 26.43 8.72
CA ASN A 308 2.57 27.04 8.28
C ASN A 308 2.19 26.55 6.87
N PRO A 309 0.97 26.02 6.64
CA PRO A 309 0.53 25.54 5.34
C PRO A 309 0.63 26.58 4.22
N GLN A 310 0.24 27.81 4.48
CA GLN A 310 0.30 28.87 3.47
C GLN A 310 1.74 29.17 3.05
N ALA A 311 2.65 29.24 4.02
CA ALA A 311 4.09 29.45 3.74
C ALA A 311 4.67 28.28 2.91
N GLN A 312 4.24 27.04 3.15
CA GLN A 312 4.62 25.89 2.35
C GLN A 312 4.15 26.01 0.90
N ILE A 313 2.91 26.43 0.69
CA ILE A 313 2.33 26.63 -0.65
C ILE A 313 3.11 27.70 -1.41
N GLU A 314 3.29 28.86 -0.81
CA GLU A 314 4.00 30.00 -1.44
C GLU A 314 5.45 29.66 -1.77
N THR A 315 6.16 29.01 -0.85
CA THR A 315 7.57 28.61 -1.04
C THR A 315 7.69 27.58 -2.16
N LEU A 316 6.79 26.62 -2.22
CA LEU A 316 6.79 25.61 -3.27
C LEU A 316 6.46 26.22 -4.64
N GLU A 317 5.47 27.10 -4.72
CA GLU A 317 5.13 27.84 -5.96
C GLU A 317 6.33 28.64 -6.48
N GLN A 318 7.02 29.34 -5.61
CA GLN A 318 8.22 30.10 -5.99
C GLN A 318 9.34 29.19 -6.50
N TYR A 319 9.52 28.03 -5.87
CA TYR A 319 10.53 27.07 -6.31
C TYR A 319 10.24 26.52 -7.71
N PHE A 320 8.99 26.18 -8.00
CA PHE A 320 8.60 25.71 -9.33
C PHE A 320 8.78 26.79 -10.42
N LYS A 321 8.53 28.06 -10.09
CA LYS A 321 8.84 29.16 -11.01
C LYS A 321 10.34 29.23 -11.36
N THR A 322 11.19 28.97 -10.37
CA THR A 322 12.65 28.90 -10.59
C THR A 322 13.02 27.70 -11.47
N LEU A 323 12.40 26.53 -11.25
CA LEU A 323 12.66 25.35 -12.08
C LEU A 323 12.20 25.53 -13.53
N ALA A 324 11.08 26.21 -13.75
CA ALA A 324 10.54 26.45 -15.09
C ALA A 324 11.35 27.49 -15.88
N ALA A 325 12.12 28.33 -15.21
CA ALA A 325 12.97 29.37 -15.85
C ALA A 325 14.35 28.85 -16.28
N ASN A 326 14.76 27.66 -15.84
CA ASN A 326 16.01 26.98 -16.19
C ASN A 326 15.78 25.87 -17.21
#